data_0a1a3ab604dcfae0a9b91cb66ab6426a
#
_entry.id   0a1a3ab604dcfae0a9b91cb66ab6426a
#
_cell.length_a   1.000
_cell.length_b   1.000
_cell.length_c   1.000
_cell.angle_alpha   90.00
_cell.angle_beta   90.00
_cell.angle_gamma   90.00
#
_symmetry.space_group_name_H-M   'P 1'
#
loop_
_entity.id
_entity.type
_entity.pdbx_description
1 polymer ?
#
loop_
_entity_poly.entity_id
_entity_poly.type
_entity_poly.pdbx_seq_one_letter_code
_entity_poly.pdbx_strand_id
1 'polypeptide(L)' 'PNANKRWTRSADQFLLKLHNEGKSVKYIANKMGRSQTSIVMRLNKLKK' A
#
# COMPACT_ATOMS: atom_id res chain seq x y z
N PRO A 1 4.22 -10.58 8.79
CA PRO A 1 4.29 -10.03 8.66
C PRO A 1 4.36 -8.84 8.82
N ASN A 2 4.35 -8.56 8.86
CA ASN A 2 4.47 -7.75 8.96
C ASN A 2 4.09 -6.79 9.08
N ALA A 3 3.63 -6.98 9.17
CA ALA A 3 3.16 -5.98 9.42
C ALA A 3 4.01 -5.02 9.79
N ASN A 4 4.67 -5.01 9.66
CA ASN A 4 5.39 -4.30 10.11
C ASN A 4 5.32 -3.15 9.76
N LYS A 5 5.51 -2.59 9.81
CA LYS A 5 5.50 -1.44 9.70
C LYS A 5 6.43 -0.79 8.84
N ARG A 6 7.44 -1.32 8.37
CA ARG A 6 8.37 -0.71 7.57
C ARG A 6 7.98 -0.82 6.13
N TRP A 7 8.01 0.23 5.32
CA TRP A 7 7.73 0.20 3.91
C TRP A 7 9.03 -0.03 3.16
N THR A 8 9.14 -1.20 2.54
CA THR A 8 10.32 -1.50 1.76
C THR A 8 10.03 -1.16 0.31
N ARG A 9 11.06 -1.20 -0.52
CA ARG A 9 10.88 -0.95 -1.92
C ARG A 9 9.89 -1.95 -2.53
N SER A 10 10.00 -3.20 -2.18
CA SER A 10 9.08 -4.20 -2.69
C SER A 10 7.64 -3.89 -2.31
N ALA A 11 7.44 -3.47 -1.08
CA ALA A 11 6.10 -3.15 -0.62
C ALA A 11 5.55 -1.96 -1.39
N ASP A 12 6.39 -0.95 -1.63
CA ASP A 12 5.96 0.21 -2.39
C ASP A 12 5.59 -0.17 -3.81
N GLN A 13 6.37 -1.02 -4.43
CA GLN A 13 6.09 -1.43 -5.79
C GLN A 13 4.79 -2.23 -5.88
N PHE A 14 4.55 -3.07 -4.91
CA PHE A 14 3.33 -3.85 -4.88
C PHE A 14 2.13 -2.92 -4.73
N LEU A 15 2.27 -1.95 -3.84
CA LEU A 15 1.21 -0.97 -3.62
C LEU A 15 0.91 -0.22 -4.91
N LEU A 16 1.93 0.27 -5.57
CA LEU A 16 1.73 1.04 -6.79
C LEU A 16 1.17 0.17 -7.90
N LYS A 17 1.58 -1.07 -7.96
CA LYS A 17 1.05 -1.97 -8.95
C LYS A 17 -0.45 -2.13 -8.80
N LEU A 18 -0.89 -2.41 -7.58
CA LEU A 18 -2.31 -2.58 -7.34
C LEU A 18 -3.08 -1.29 -7.58
N HIS A 19 -2.48 -0.18 -7.20
CA HIS A 19 -3.11 1.11 -7.39
C HIS A 19 -3.30 1.38 -8.89
N ASN A 20 -2.29 1.10 -9.69
CA ASN A 20 -2.37 1.32 -11.12
C ASN A 20 -3.36 0.38 -11.80
N GLU A 21 -3.62 -0.76 -11.19
CA GLU A 21 -4.59 -1.69 -11.74
C GLU A 21 -6.02 -1.29 -11.38
N GLY A 22 -6.17 -0.23 -10.63
CA GLY A 22 -7.49 0.23 -10.26
C GLY A 22 -8.07 -0.41 -9.02
N LYS A 23 -7.24 -1.08 -8.23
CA LYS A 23 -7.74 -1.70 -7.02
C LYS A 23 -8.03 -0.66 -5.97
N SER A 24 -9.03 -0.91 -5.16
CA SER A 24 -9.42 0.05 -4.12
C SER A 24 -8.44 -0.02 -2.96
N VAL A 25 -8.44 1.02 -2.15
CA VAL A 25 -7.59 1.07 -0.96
C VAL A 25 -7.93 -0.10 -0.05
N LYS A 26 -9.21 -0.40 0.06
CA LYS A 26 -9.64 -1.50 0.90
C LYS A 26 -9.03 -2.82 0.42
N TYR A 27 -9.05 -3.04 -0.89
CA TYR A 27 -8.50 -4.25 -1.46
C TYR A 27 -6.99 -4.32 -1.20
N ILE A 28 -6.30 -3.23 -1.45
CA ILE A 28 -4.86 -3.17 -1.26
C ILE A 28 -4.49 -3.41 0.19
N ALA A 29 -5.20 -2.77 1.10
CA ALA A 29 -4.91 -2.92 2.52
C ALA A 29 -5.06 -4.38 2.94
N ASN A 30 -6.11 -5.02 2.45
CA ASN A 30 -6.35 -6.39 2.78
C ASN A 30 -5.24 -7.30 2.23
N LYS A 31 -4.83 -7.05 1.00
CA LYS A 31 -3.78 -7.85 0.40
C LYS A 31 -2.44 -7.66 1.09
N MET A 32 -2.16 -6.46 1.52
CA MET A 32 -0.88 -6.17 2.13
C MET A 32 -0.87 -6.36 3.65
N GLY A 33 -2.03 -6.64 4.21
CA GLY A 33 -2.11 -6.82 5.66
C GLY A 33 -1.88 -5.53 6.43
N ARG A 34 -2.29 -4.40 5.84
CA ARG A 34 -2.13 -3.10 6.48
C ARG A 34 -3.48 -2.42 6.59
N SER A 35 -3.53 -1.33 7.33
CA SER A 35 -4.77 -0.60 7.47
C SER A 35 -4.97 0.30 6.25
N GLN A 36 -6.20 0.66 5.98
CA GLN A 36 -6.49 1.53 4.85
C GLN A 36 -5.82 2.87 5.05
N THR A 37 -5.78 3.35 6.26
CA THR A 37 -5.13 4.62 6.56
C THR A 37 -3.66 4.57 6.15
N SER A 38 -2.99 3.49 6.48
CA SER A 38 -1.58 3.34 6.11
C SER A 38 -1.40 3.39 4.61
N ILE A 39 -2.30 2.74 3.88
CA ILE A 39 -2.21 2.71 2.42
C ILE A 39 -2.37 4.13 1.85
N VAL A 40 -3.36 4.84 2.34
CA VAL A 40 -3.61 6.20 1.87
C VAL A 40 -2.42 7.10 2.16
N MET A 41 -1.91 7.02 3.36
CA MET A 41 -0.79 7.85 3.74
C MET A 41 0.45 7.55 2.88
N ARG A 42 0.67 6.29 2.63
CA ARG A 42 1.82 5.93 1.82
C ARG A 42 1.65 6.36 0.37
N LEU A 43 0.44 6.21 -0.16
CA LEU A 43 0.18 6.65 -1.52
C LEU A 43 0.42 8.14 -1.67
N ASN A 44 -0.02 8.93 -0.70
CA ASN A 44 0.18 10.37 -0.75
C ASN A 44 1.66 10.69 -0.77
N LYS A 45 2.44 9.95 -0.02
CA LYS A 45 3.85 10.19 0.02
C LYS A 45 4.52 9.83 -1.30
N LEU A 46 4.10 8.76 -1.91
CA LEU A 46 4.68 8.30 -3.16
C LEU A 46 4.24 9.13 -4.35
N LYS A 47 3.08 9.73 -4.25
CA LYS A 47 2.59 10.47 -5.32
C LYS A 47 3.22 11.81 -5.46
N LYS A 48 3.91 12.36 -4.62
CA LYS A 48 4.42 13.62 -4.72
C LYS A 48 4.98 13.99 -5.91
#